data_67493bbe95d065bf939cecd8bf2eca1b
#
_entry.id   67493bbe95d065bf939cecd8bf2eca1b
#
_cell.length_a   1.000
_cell.length_b   1.000
_cell.length_c   1.000
_cell.angle_alpha   90.00
_cell.angle_beta   90.00
_cell.angle_gamma   90.00
#
_symmetry.space_group_name_H-M   'P 1'
#
loop_
_entity.id
_entity.type
_entity.pdbx_description
1 polymer ?
#
loop_
_entity_poly.entity_id
_entity_poly.type
_entity_poly.pdbx_seq_one_letter_code
_entity_poly.pdbx_strand_id
1 'polypeptide(L)'
;AELSVRCTVHAPVVPPPAQARLSMLNFFDYDGPVRQHGLVRGGADYWQAFRSYVRAQLDMRCTHILLPPGEAVYRDGAPAGFDFSFAQQAGRIALEEGAAFLCGGHVAHWHEWDDSEYYPNWDSTTGVSTPQGYLQLRLYFSQWAQVIRANGWQGRITQALADEPQTHNDKTYRVLAAICRKFLPGVPILDAVETTNLGGGVDIWVPKQDTYEKWREEYTALQAAGEEMWFYTCAFPAGPAMNRSMDLPLAVSRTVLWMGALYRLSGFLHWGFNYYIGDDIWHSACCPHKGALLPAGDAHIVYPGKDGRPWRSMRFEAQRAGAEDYELLMQAVDAAPGEADALVRTVCTTFRSYARSGAAVAAARLRLFRLLEEVARNG
;
A
#
# COMPACT_ATOMS: atom_id res chain seq x y z
N ALA A 1 19.69 4.17 36.19
CA ALA A 1 18.56 3.29 36.49
C ALA A 1 18.79 1.98 35.72
N GLU A 2 18.69 0.85 36.37
CA GLU A 2 18.71 -0.47 35.71
C GLU A 2 17.29 -0.86 35.36
N LEU A 3 17.10 -1.34 34.11
CA LEU A 3 15.84 -1.90 33.62
C LEU A 3 16.02 -3.42 33.47
N SER A 4 15.25 -4.20 34.21
CA SER A 4 15.24 -5.66 34.05
C SER A 4 14.26 -6.05 32.97
N VAL A 5 14.73 -6.75 31.93
CA VAL A 5 13.92 -7.26 30.83
C VAL A 5 13.90 -8.77 30.86
N ARG A 6 12.70 -9.38 30.93
CA ARG A 6 12.51 -10.81 30.73
C ARG A 6 12.08 -11.07 29.28
N CYS A 7 12.87 -11.87 28.58
CA CYS A 7 12.56 -12.31 27.22
C CYS A 7 12.13 -13.78 27.23
N THR A 8 11.01 -14.08 26.56
CA THR A 8 10.57 -15.46 26.31
C THR A 8 10.67 -15.69 24.78
N VAL A 9 11.41 -16.73 24.39
CA VAL A 9 11.52 -17.15 22.99
C VAL A 9 10.52 -18.26 22.72
N HIS A 10 9.68 -18.08 21.70
CA HIS A 10 8.71 -19.06 21.24
C HIS A 10 9.22 -19.77 20.00
N ALA A 11 8.75 -21.01 19.75
CA ALA A 11 9.18 -21.83 18.63
C ALA A 11 8.73 -21.29 17.23
N PRO A 12 7.52 -20.71 17.08
CA PRO A 12 7.07 -20.19 15.79
C PRO A 12 7.98 -19.08 15.24
N VAL A 13 8.28 -19.13 13.95
CA VAL A 13 9.19 -18.21 13.27
C VAL A 13 8.42 -17.29 12.34
N VAL A 14 8.66 -15.99 12.45
CA VAL A 14 8.19 -15.00 11.48
C VAL A 14 9.13 -15.02 10.28
N PRO A 15 8.65 -15.29 9.04
CA PRO A 15 9.50 -15.32 7.87
C PRO A 15 10.10 -13.93 7.57
N PRO A 16 11.26 -13.84 6.91
CA PRO A 16 11.79 -12.56 6.46
C PRO A 16 10.85 -11.90 5.44
N PRO A 17 10.91 -10.56 5.27
CA PRO A 17 10.00 -9.84 4.35
C PRO A 17 9.96 -10.38 2.92
N ALA A 18 11.07 -10.89 2.41
CA ALA A 18 11.14 -11.50 1.07
C ALA A 18 10.33 -12.81 0.93
N GLN A 19 9.92 -13.43 2.04
CA GLN A 19 9.11 -14.65 2.10
C GLN A 19 7.77 -14.39 2.80
N ALA A 20 7.42 -13.13 3.02
CA ALA A 20 6.17 -12.76 3.67
C ALA A 20 4.97 -13.17 2.84
N ARG A 21 3.92 -13.63 3.52
CA ARG A 21 2.61 -13.88 2.93
C ARG A 21 1.79 -12.61 2.79
N LEU A 22 2.03 -11.64 3.70
CA LEU A 22 1.42 -10.33 3.62
C LEU A 22 2.18 -9.48 2.61
N SER A 23 1.57 -9.17 1.49
CA SER A 23 2.03 -8.10 0.63
C SER A 23 1.70 -6.75 1.26
N MET A 24 2.63 -5.80 1.25
CA MET A 24 2.38 -4.48 1.82
C MET A 24 2.99 -3.38 0.96
N LEU A 25 2.16 -2.36 0.66
CA LEU A 25 2.52 -1.17 -0.08
C LEU A 25 2.13 0.07 0.72
N ASN A 26 3.07 0.97 0.93
CA ASN A 26 2.78 2.32 1.39
C ASN A 26 3.25 3.31 0.33
N PHE A 27 2.38 4.22 -0.11
CA PHE A 27 2.75 5.22 -1.09
C PHE A 27 3.79 6.16 -0.51
N PHE A 28 4.78 6.48 -1.33
CA PHE A 28 5.89 7.36 -0.99
C PHE A 28 5.75 8.69 -1.72
N ASP A 29 5.80 9.79 -0.95
CA ASP A 29 5.89 11.13 -1.52
C ASP A 29 7.36 11.47 -1.82
N TYR A 30 7.71 11.51 -3.10
CA TYR A 30 9.05 11.79 -3.60
C TYR A 30 9.51 13.23 -3.36
N ASP A 31 8.58 14.16 -3.17
CA ASP A 31 8.87 15.56 -2.87
C ASP A 31 8.91 15.84 -1.35
N GLY A 32 8.44 14.92 -0.52
CA GLY A 32 8.49 15.02 0.93
C GLY A 32 9.91 15.29 1.46
N PRO A 33 10.93 14.51 1.07
CA PRO A 33 12.31 14.79 1.47
C PRO A 33 12.86 16.12 0.96
N VAL A 34 12.45 16.56 -0.24
CA VAL A 34 12.82 17.87 -0.79
C VAL A 34 12.30 18.99 0.10
N ARG A 35 11.00 18.97 0.41
CA ARG A 35 10.36 20.01 1.23
C ARG A 35 10.89 20.05 2.66
N GLN A 36 11.06 18.90 3.28
CA GLN A 36 11.38 18.80 4.71
C GLN A 36 12.88 18.91 5.03
N HIS A 37 13.72 18.50 4.09
CA HIS A 37 15.18 18.48 4.29
C HIS A 37 15.92 19.48 3.39
N GLY A 38 15.22 20.24 2.55
CA GLY A 38 15.84 21.19 1.62
C GLY A 38 16.75 20.53 0.58
N LEU A 39 16.46 19.26 0.22
CA LEU A 39 17.29 18.48 -0.70
C LEU A 39 16.97 18.82 -2.15
N VAL A 40 17.97 18.75 -3.01
CA VAL A 40 17.77 18.86 -4.46
C VAL A 40 17.29 17.50 -4.99
N ARG A 41 16.10 17.48 -5.56
CA ARG A 41 15.50 16.26 -6.13
C ARG A 41 16.45 15.60 -7.14
N GLY A 42 16.75 14.33 -6.95
CA GLY A 42 17.68 13.57 -7.79
C GLY A 42 19.17 13.81 -7.51
N GLY A 43 19.53 14.68 -6.58
CA GLY A 43 20.91 14.87 -6.13
C GLY A 43 21.42 13.70 -5.27
N ALA A 44 22.73 13.67 -5.00
CA ALA A 44 23.35 12.58 -4.23
C ALA A 44 22.74 12.45 -2.82
N ASP A 45 22.57 13.55 -2.10
CA ASP A 45 22.01 13.56 -0.75
C ASP A 45 20.52 13.17 -0.74
N TYR A 46 19.78 13.52 -1.81
CA TYR A 46 18.41 13.08 -2.01
C TYR A 46 18.33 11.54 -2.13
N TRP A 47 19.17 10.94 -2.95
CA TRP A 47 19.18 9.48 -3.12
C TRP A 47 19.65 8.76 -1.85
N GLN A 48 20.52 9.37 -1.08
CA GLN A 48 20.89 8.86 0.25
C GLN A 48 19.71 8.90 1.22
N ALA A 49 18.98 10.01 1.26
CA ALA A 49 17.75 10.13 2.05
C ALA A 49 16.70 9.10 1.58
N PHE A 50 16.42 9.03 0.27
CA PHE A 50 15.49 8.06 -0.30
C PHE A 50 15.83 6.63 0.10
N ARG A 51 17.11 6.24 0.05
CA ARG A 51 17.59 4.93 0.50
C ARG A 51 17.21 4.64 1.96
N SER A 52 17.31 5.63 2.83
CA SER A 52 16.92 5.49 4.24
C SER A 52 15.40 5.35 4.44
N TYR A 53 14.60 6.01 3.60
CA TYR A 53 13.14 5.85 3.58
C TYR A 53 12.73 4.46 3.04
N VAL A 54 13.39 3.96 2.00
CA VAL A 54 13.18 2.58 1.52
C VAL A 54 13.47 1.57 2.63
N ARG A 55 14.61 1.70 3.32
CA ARG A 55 14.93 0.84 4.48
C ARG A 55 13.84 0.87 5.55
N ALA A 56 13.33 2.06 5.85
CA ALA A 56 12.24 2.18 6.81
C ALA A 56 10.97 1.47 6.33
N GLN A 57 10.61 1.54 5.04
CA GLN A 57 9.48 0.77 4.50
C GLN A 57 9.71 -0.74 4.62
N LEU A 58 10.91 -1.22 4.29
CA LEU A 58 11.26 -2.64 4.42
C LEU A 58 11.28 -3.10 5.87
N ASP A 59 11.77 -2.26 6.80
CA ASP A 59 11.70 -2.52 8.24
C ASP A 59 10.25 -2.63 8.75
N MET A 60 9.31 -1.88 8.15
CA MET A 60 7.88 -2.01 8.42
C MET A 60 7.24 -3.23 7.73
N ARG A 61 8.04 -4.01 7.01
CA ARG A 61 7.68 -5.20 6.24
C ARG A 61 6.92 -4.90 4.93
N CYS A 62 7.07 -3.70 4.36
CA CYS A 62 6.62 -3.45 3.00
C CYS A 62 7.36 -4.37 2.02
N THR A 63 6.62 -4.98 1.11
CA THR A 63 7.14 -5.86 0.05
C THR A 63 7.25 -5.12 -1.28
N HIS A 64 6.40 -4.11 -1.47
CA HIS A 64 6.33 -3.28 -2.67
C HIS A 64 6.81 -1.87 -2.37
N ILE A 65 7.59 -1.29 -3.30
CA ILE A 65 7.98 0.12 -3.29
C ILE A 65 7.34 0.81 -4.49
N LEU A 66 6.57 1.87 -4.23
CA LEU A 66 5.96 2.69 -5.27
C LEU A 66 7.06 3.41 -6.05
N LEU A 67 6.98 3.37 -7.39
CA LEU A 67 7.81 4.17 -8.29
C LEU A 67 7.02 5.38 -8.81
N PRO A 68 7.66 6.52 -9.04
CA PRO A 68 6.99 7.64 -9.70
C PRO A 68 6.72 7.27 -11.16
N PRO A 69 5.68 7.84 -11.79
CA PRO A 69 5.47 7.71 -13.22
C PRO A 69 6.60 8.39 -14.01
N GLY A 70 6.74 8.04 -15.29
CA GLY A 70 7.64 8.72 -16.21
C GLY A 70 7.21 10.17 -16.45
N GLU A 71 8.17 11.07 -16.55
CA GLU A 71 7.95 12.50 -16.83
C GLU A 71 7.78 12.73 -18.33
N ALA A 72 6.71 13.41 -18.74
CA ALA A 72 6.43 13.63 -20.14
C ALA A 72 7.42 14.63 -20.78
N VAL A 73 7.94 14.28 -21.96
CA VAL A 73 8.76 15.15 -22.80
C VAL A 73 7.87 15.69 -23.93
N TYR A 74 7.69 17.00 -23.96
CA TYR A 74 6.79 17.64 -24.92
C TYR A 74 7.54 18.15 -26.15
N ARG A 75 6.88 18.05 -27.32
CA ARG A 75 7.25 18.71 -28.57
C ARG A 75 5.99 19.28 -29.20
N ASP A 76 6.04 20.54 -29.58
CA ASP A 76 4.91 21.26 -30.21
C ASP A 76 3.60 21.14 -29.38
N GLY A 77 3.73 21.17 -28.03
CA GLY A 77 2.60 21.11 -27.10
C GLY A 77 2.00 19.72 -26.88
N ALA A 78 2.53 18.67 -27.50
CA ALA A 78 2.07 17.29 -27.32
C ALA A 78 3.17 16.40 -26.71
N PRO A 79 2.81 15.35 -25.95
CA PRO A 79 3.76 14.35 -25.46
C PRO A 79 4.46 13.63 -26.63
N ALA A 80 5.78 13.77 -26.72
CA ALA A 80 6.63 13.13 -27.72
C ALA A 80 7.43 11.94 -27.18
N GLY A 81 7.46 11.76 -25.86
CA GLY A 81 8.12 10.68 -25.15
C GLY A 81 8.03 10.85 -23.65
N PHE A 82 8.67 9.96 -22.91
CA PHE A 82 8.70 9.98 -21.46
C PHE A 82 10.12 9.71 -20.95
N ASP A 83 10.54 10.48 -19.95
CA ASP A 83 11.78 10.23 -19.21
C ASP A 83 11.47 9.38 -17.96
N PHE A 84 12.02 8.21 -17.90
CA PHE A 84 11.92 7.28 -16.78
C PHE A 84 13.20 7.22 -15.92
N SER A 85 14.18 8.08 -16.15
CA SER A 85 15.48 8.03 -15.48
C SER A 85 15.36 8.08 -13.96
N PHE A 86 14.46 8.93 -13.46
CA PHE A 86 14.20 9.04 -12.03
C PHE A 86 13.55 7.77 -11.46
N ALA A 87 12.54 7.21 -12.14
CA ALA A 87 11.91 5.95 -11.76
C ALA A 87 12.89 4.76 -11.81
N GLN A 88 13.77 4.72 -12.81
CA GLN A 88 14.82 3.70 -12.92
C GLN A 88 15.81 3.77 -11.75
N GLN A 89 16.24 4.96 -11.36
CA GLN A 89 17.12 5.14 -10.22
C GLN A 89 16.43 4.74 -8.91
N ALA A 90 15.16 5.14 -8.71
CA ALA A 90 14.38 4.76 -7.54
C ALA A 90 14.19 3.23 -7.46
N GLY A 91 13.82 2.59 -8.55
CA GLY A 91 13.63 1.13 -8.61
C GLY A 91 14.92 0.35 -8.35
N ARG A 92 16.04 0.81 -8.91
CA ARG A 92 17.35 0.21 -8.63
C ARG A 92 17.68 0.28 -7.15
N ILE A 93 17.55 1.44 -6.52
CA ILE A 93 17.81 1.61 -5.07
C ILE A 93 16.87 0.71 -4.26
N ALA A 94 15.57 0.66 -4.58
CA ALA A 94 14.62 -0.17 -3.88
C ALA A 94 15.03 -1.66 -3.89
N LEU A 95 15.43 -2.17 -5.06
CA LEU A 95 15.85 -3.56 -5.22
C LEU A 95 17.22 -3.85 -4.57
N GLU A 96 18.17 -2.91 -4.62
CA GLU A 96 19.45 -3.00 -3.90
C GLU A 96 19.24 -3.08 -2.38
N GLU A 97 18.27 -2.38 -1.83
CA GLU A 97 17.93 -2.44 -0.40
C GLU A 97 17.12 -3.68 0.00
N GLY A 98 16.64 -4.48 -0.96
CA GLY A 98 15.97 -5.75 -0.71
C GLY A 98 14.45 -5.73 -0.88
N ALA A 99 13.87 -4.74 -1.57
CA ALA A 99 12.46 -4.79 -1.94
C ALA A 99 12.16 -6.05 -2.78
N ALA A 100 11.07 -6.75 -2.47
CA ALA A 100 10.67 -7.91 -3.23
C ALA A 100 10.06 -7.51 -4.58
N PHE A 101 9.26 -6.46 -4.58
CA PHE A 101 8.52 -5.95 -5.73
C PHE A 101 8.60 -4.43 -5.84
N LEU A 102 8.34 -3.95 -7.05
CA LEU A 102 8.11 -2.56 -7.38
C LEU A 102 6.63 -2.38 -7.75
N CYS A 103 6.11 -1.15 -7.62
CA CYS A 103 4.79 -0.78 -8.12
C CYS A 103 4.93 0.48 -8.97
N GLY A 104 4.60 0.43 -10.25
CA GLY A 104 4.53 1.64 -11.08
C GLY A 104 3.41 2.54 -10.59
N GLY A 105 3.68 3.85 -10.50
CA GLY A 105 2.71 4.83 -10.02
C GLY A 105 1.54 5.04 -10.99
N HIS A 106 0.47 5.68 -10.51
CA HIS A 106 -0.70 6.02 -11.30
C HIS A 106 -0.34 6.81 -12.56
N VAL A 107 -1.00 6.49 -13.66
CA VAL A 107 -0.76 7.11 -14.97
C VAL A 107 -1.92 8.00 -15.40
N ALA A 108 -3.05 7.92 -14.71
CA ALA A 108 -4.24 8.71 -14.97
C ALA A 108 -4.90 9.19 -13.68
N HIS A 109 -5.72 10.22 -13.79
CA HIS A 109 -6.48 10.83 -12.71
C HIS A 109 -7.87 11.23 -13.20
N TRP A 110 -8.77 11.57 -12.29
CA TRP A 110 -10.04 12.25 -12.51
C TRP A 110 -9.94 13.67 -11.94
N HIS A 111 -10.75 14.62 -12.46
CA HIS A 111 -10.73 16.00 -11.96
C HIS A 111 -11.63 16.15 -10.72
N GLU A 112 -12.86 15.63 -10.82
CA GLU A 112 -13.83 15.64 -9.75
C GLU A 112 -14.25 14.22 -9.38
N TRP A 113 -14.68 14.04 -8.13
CA TRP A 113 -15.00 12.73 -7.59
C TRP A 113 -16.07 11.95 -8.36
N ASP A 114 -16.97 12.64 -9.07
CA ASP A 114 -18.05 12.08 -9.87
C ASP A 114 -17.75 12.02 -11.37
N ASP A 115 -16.52 12.29 -11.79
CA ASP A 115 -16.11 12.17 -13.17
C ASP A 115 -16.25 10.72 -13.68
N SER A 116 -16.84 10.57 -14.87
CA SER A 116 -16.95 9.29 -15.57
C SER A 116 -15.75 9.00 -16.47
N GLU A 117 -14.84 9.95 -16.66
CA GLU A 117 -13.66 9.86 -17.51
C GLU A 117 -12.38 9.96 -16.68
N TYR A 118 -11.33 9.30 -17.15
CA TYR A 118 -9.97 9.47 -16.67
C TYR A 118 -9.13 10.24 -17.68
N TYR A 119 -8.14 10.96 -17.19
CA TYR A 119 -7.23 11.78 -17.97
C TYR A 119 -5.78 11.36 -17.68
N PRO A 120 -4.90 11.21 -18.70
CA PRO A 120 -3.48 10.95 -18.44
C PRO A 120 -2.87 12.06 -17.56
N ASN A 121 -1.97 11.69 -16.66
CA ASN A 121 -1.35 12.64 -15.72
C ASN A 121 -0.57 13.78 -16.41
N TRP A 122 -0.25 13.63 -17.67
CA TRP A 122 0.47 14.61 -18.52
C TRP A 122 -0.44 15.39 -19.46
N ASP A 123 -1.73 15.08 -19.54
CA ASP A 123 -2.68 15.78 -20.38
C ASP A 123 -4.08 15.70 -19.75
N SER A 124 -4.40 16.71 -18.95
CA SER A 124 -5.69 16.79 -18.24
C SER A 124 -6.89 17.17 -19.13
N THR A 125 -6.68 17.33 -20.43
CA THR A 125 -7.75 17.71 -21.38
C THR A 125 -8.19 16.58 -22.30
N THR A 126 -7.39 15.51 -22.39
CA THR A 126 -7.62 14.38 -23.29
C THR A 126 -8.04 13.14 -22.51
N GLY A 127 -9.31 12.74 -22.63
CA GLY A 127 -9.81 11.53 -21.95
C GLY A 127 -9.13 10.26 -22.46
N VAL A 128 -8.87 9.31 -21.54
CA VAL A 128 -8.21 8.02 -21.87
C VAL A 128 -9.01 7.18 -22.87
N SER A 129 -10.34 7.34 -22.92
CA SER A 129 -11.23 6.63 -23.83
C SER A 129 -11.19 7.18 -25.26
N THR A 130 -10.54 8.31 -25.52
CA THR A 130 -10.44 8.93 -26.83
C THR A 130 -9.31 8.32 -27.67
N PRO A 131 -9.37 8.44 -29.04
CA PRO A 131 -8.25 8.00 -29.88
C PRO A 131 -6.92 8.68 -29.52
N GLN A 132 -6.95 9.96 -29.14
CA GLN A 132 -5.74 10.68 -28.74
C GLN A 132 -5.20 10.18 -27.40
N GLY A 133 -6.05 9.96 -26.40
CA GLY A 133 -5.67 9.37 -25.11
C GLY A 133 -5.07 7.97 -25.30
N TYR A 134 -5.67 7.14 -26.16
CA TYR A 134 -5.11 5.84 -26.53
C TYR A 134 -3.69 5.95 -27.10
N LEU A 135 -3.42 6.90 -28.00
CA LEU A 135 -2.10 7.07 -28.61
C LEU A 135 -1.05 7.51 -27.57
N GLN A 136 -1.41 8.41 -26.66
CA GLN A 136 -0.54 8.86 -25.59
C GLN A 136 -0.22 7.71 -24.60
N LEU A 137 -1.23 6.95 -24.16
CA LEU A 137 -1.06 5.80 -23.28
C LEU A 137 -0.26 4.67 -23.95
N ARG A 138 -0.49 4.42 -25.25
CA ARG A 138 0.34 3.51 -26.04
C ARG A 138 1.82 3.91 -25.99
N LEU A 139 2.11 5.20 -26.20
CA LEU A 139 3.48 5.71 -26.15
C LEU A 139 4.09 5.47 -24.79
N TYR A 140 3.38 5.86 -23.71
CA TYR A 140 3.81 5.66 -22.32
C TYR A 140 4.12 4.18 -22.02
N PHE A 141 3.11 3.31 -22.15
CA PHE A 141 3.27 1.91 -21.78
C PHE A 141 4.28 1.16 -22.64
N SER A 142 4.41 1.53 -23.94
CA SER A 142 5.42 0.92 -24.81
C SER A 142 6.84 1.28 -24.37
N GLN A 143 7.09 2.52 -23.96
CA GLN A 143 8.39 2.96 -23.43
C GLN A 143 8.62 2.38 -22.04
N TRP A 144 7.61 2.36 -21.18
CA TRP A 144 7.70 1.76 -19.85
C TRP A 144 8.02 0.26 -19.93
N ALA A 145 7.41 -0.46 -20.85
CA ALA A 145 7.74 -1.86 -21.11
C ALA A 145 9.21 -2.08 -21.51
N GLN A 146 9.79 -1.13 -22.28
CA GLN A 146 11.22 -1.18 -22.60
C GLN A 146 12.09 -0.96 -21.37
N VAL A 147 11.73 0.00 -20.52
CA VAL A 147 12.42 0.26 -19.24
C VAL A 147 12.40 -0.97 -18.33
N ILE A 148 11.22 -1.58 -18.16
CA ILE A 148 11.06 -2.79 -17.34
C ILE A 148 11.96 -3.92 -17.86
N ARG A 149 11.97 -4.14 -19.17
CA ARG A 149 12.83 -5.17 -19.78
C ARG A 149 14.32 -4.86 -19.62
N ALA A 150 14.73 -3.63 -19.88
CA ALA A 150 16.12 -3.20 -19.81
C ALA A 150 16.69 -3.31 -18.39
N ASN A 151 15.85 -3.17 -17.36
CA ASN A 151 16.26 -3.29 -15.95
C ASN A 151 16.02 -4.70 -15.36
N GLY A 152 15.47 -5.65 -16.11
CA GLY A 152 15.20 -7.01 -15.62
C GLY A 152 14.11 -7.07 -14.53
N TRP A 153 13.12 -6.18 -14.58
CA TRP A 153 12.06 -6.10 -13.57
C TRP A 153 10.85 -6.99 -13.85
N GLN A 154 10.87 -7.77 -14.95
CA GLN A 154 9.79 -8.70 -15.27
C GLN A 154 9.54 -9.66 -14.09
N GLY A 155 8.26 -9.86 -13.74
CA GLY A 155 7.86 -10.70 -12.60
C GLY A 155 8.11 -10.06 -11.21
N ARG A 156 8.68 -8.86 -11.16
CA ARG A 156 8.94 -8.12 -9.92
C ARG A 156 8.30 -6.73 -9.89
N ILE A 157 7.35 -6.47 -10.78
CA ILE A 157 6.68 -5.17 -10.85
C ILE A 157 5.19 -5.36 -11.07
N THR A 158 4.39 -4.56 -10.35
CA THR A 158 2.97 -4.32 -10.59
C THR A 158 2.77 -2.92 -11.16
N GLN A 159 1.59 -2.60 -11.66
CA GLN A 159 1.26 -1.29 -12.19
C GLN A 159 -0.05 -0.77 -11.58
N ALA A 160 0.00 0.40 -10.96
CA ALA A 160 -1.18 1.18 -10.61
C ALA A 160 -1.60 2.05 -11.81
N LEU A 161 -2.89 2.14 -12.08
CA LEU A 161 -3.40 2.88 -13.23
C LEU A 161 -4.03 4.21 -12.86
N ALA A 162 -5.01 4.18 -11.96
CA ALA A 162 -5.73 5.35 -11.49
C ALA A 162 -6.34 5.08 -10.12
N ASP A 163 -6.43 6.13 -9.30
CA ASP A 163 -6.89 6.03 -7.93
C ASP A 163 -8.39 5.77 -7.85
N GLU A 164 -8.79 4.86 -6.99
CA GLU A 164 -10.14 4.58 -6.52
C GLU A 164 -11.23 4.55 -7.62
N PRO A 165 -11.13 3.67 -8.67
CA PRO A 165 -12.22 3.51 -9.62
C PRO A 165 -13.54 3.15 -8.92
N GLN A 166 -14.61 3.80 -9.39
CA GLN A 166 -15.96 3.71 -8.87
C GLN A 166 -16.94 3.18 -9.91
N THR A 167 -18.18 2.93 -9.51
CA THR A 167 -19.21 2.40 -10.41
C THR A 167 -19.51 3.34 -11.59
N HIS A 168 -19.37 4.67 -11.42
CA HIS A 168 -19.68 5.64 -12.48
C HIS A 168 -18.56 5.78 -13.52
N ASN A 169 -17.30 5.41 -13.20
CA ASN A 169 -16.14 5.48 -14.10
C ASN A 169 -15.50 4.11 -14.39
N ASP A 170 -16.13 3.02 -13.98
CA ASP A 170 -15.64 1.64 -14.16
C ASP A 170 -15.38 1.28 -15.62
N LYS A 171 -16.21 1.76 -16.54
CA LYS A 171 -16.07 1.51 -17.99
C LYS A 171 -14.80 2.14 -18.55
N THR A 172 -14.54 3.38 -18.18
CA THR A 172 -13.35 4.11 -18.62
C THR A 172 -12.09 3.53 -17.97
N TYR A 173 -12.17 3.13 -16.69
CA TYR A 173 -11.08 2.40 -16.05
C TYR A 173 -10.73 1.09 -16.79
N ARG A 174 -11.74 0.30 -17.20
CA ARG A 174 -11.52 -0.92 -17.99
C ARG A 174 -10.91 -0.65 -19.36
N VAL A 175 -11.21 0.48 -19.98
CA VAL A 175 -10.53 0.92 -21.22
C VAL A 175 -9.05 1.19 -20.94
N LEU A 176 -8.74 1.93 -19.87
CA LEU A 176 -7.37 2.21 -19.45
C LEU A 176 -6.60 0.91 -19.16
N ALA A 177 -7.21 -0.01 -18.43
CA ALA A 177 -6.63 -1.32 -18.13
C ALA A 177 -6.39 -2.17 -19.39
N ALA A 178 -7.31 -2.17 -20.35
CA ALA A 178 -7.14 -2.86 -21.63
C ALA A 178 -5.97 -2.29 -22.45
N ILE A 179 -5.79 -0.97 -22.43
CA ILE A 179 -4.64 -0.31 -23.06
C ILE A 179 -3.33 -0.73 -22.36
N CYS A 180 -3.31 -0.69 -21.03
CA CYS A 180 -2.16 -1.15 -20.25
C CYS A 180 -1.79 -2.60 -20.61
N ARG A 181 -2.73 -3.54 -20.53
CA ARG A 181 -2.51 -4.96 -20.84
C ARG A 181 -1.98 -5.19 -22.25
N LYS A 182 -2.42 -4.39 -23.21
CA LYS A 182 -1.98 -4.48 -24.61
C LYS A 182 -0.52 -4.10 -24.80
N PHE A 183 -0.02 -3.08 -24.11
CA PHE A 183 1.32 -2.53 -24.32
C PHE A 183 2.29 -2.86 -23.20
N LEU A 184 1.79 -3.35 -22.07
CA LEU A 184 2.56 -3.80 -20.91
C LEU A 184 2.13 -5.23 -20.50
N PRO A 185 2.23 -6.23 -21.40
CA PRO A 185 1.73 -7.57 -21.12
C PRO A 185 2.53 -8.24 -19.99
N GLY A 186 1.83 -9.00 -19.14
CA GLY A 186 2.43 -9.79 -18.06
C GLY A 186 2.80 -8.97 -16.82
N VAL A 187 2.47 -7.68 -16.76
CA VAL A 187 2.58 -6.87 -15.54
C VAL A 187 1.20 -6.80 -14.88
N PRO A 188 1.05 -7.32 -13.64
CA PRO A 188 -0.23 -7.29 -12.93
C PRO A 188 -0.67 -5.85 -12.62
N ILE A 189 -1.96 -5.58 -12.77
CA ILE A 189 -2.58 -4.30 -12.40
C ILE A 189 -3.03 -4.39 -10.94
N LEU A 190 -2.55 -3.45 -10.12
CA LEU A 190 -2.86 -3.30 -8.70
C LEU A 190 -3.43 -1.91 -8.46
N ASP A 191 -4.68 -1.80 -8.01
CA ASP A 191 -5.26 -0.50 -7.66
C ASP A 191 -6.20 -0.57 -6.44
N ALA A 192 -6.24 0.53 -5.70
CA ALA A 192 -7.27 0.82 -4.73
C ALA A 192 -8.62 0.94 -5.45
N VAL A 193 -9.67 0.26 -4.97
CA VAL A 193 -10.94 0.16 -5.68
C VAL A 193 -12.15 0.43 -4.79
N GLU A 194 -13.16 1.10 -5.34
CA GLU A 194 -14.42 1.44 -4.67
C GLU A 194 -15.65 0.77 -5.34
N THR A 195 -15.43 -0.26 -6.16
CA THR A 195 -16.47 -1.00 -6.86
C THR A 195 -16.03 -2.43 -7.14
N THR A 196 -16.98 -3.35 -7.27
CA THR A 196 -16.76 -4.74 -7.70
C THR A 196 -16.82 -4.92 -9.21
N ASN A 197 -17.17 -3.88 -9.98
CA ASN A 197 -17.46 -3.97 -11.41
C ASN A 197 -16.23 -3.75 -12.31
N LEU A 198 -15.08 -4.31 -11.93
CA LEU A 198 -13.82 -4.14 -12.66
C LEU A 198 -13.26 -5.44 -13.25
N GLY A 199 -14.09 -6.46 -13.40
CA GLY A 199 -13.66 -7.77 -13.92
C GLY A 199 -12.80 -7.65 -15.19
N GLY A 200 -11.61 -8.27 -15.19
CA GLY A 200 -10.59 -8.16 -16.23
C GLY A 200 -9.80 -6.84 -16.24
N GLY A 201 -10.15 -5.85 -15.43
CA GLY A 201 -9.44 -4.57 -15.32
C GLY A 201 -8.35 -4.56 -14.23
N VAL A 202 -8.48 -5.40 -13.21
CA VAL A 202 -7.57 -5.47 -12.05
C VAL A 202 -7.13 -6.91 -11.86
N ASP A 203 -5.90 -7.15 -11.42
CA ASP A 203 -5.38 -8.47 -11.04
C ASP A 203 -5.23 -8.56 -9.52
N ILE A 204 -4.87 -7.46 -8.87
CA ILE A 204 -4.75 -7.37 -7.42
C ILE A 204 -5.73 -6.30 -6.96
N TRP A 205 -6.86 -6.75 -6.43
CA TRP A 205 -7.95 -5.91 -5.94
C TRP A 205 -7.61 -5.34 -4.57
N VAL A 206 -7.72 -4.04 -4.40
CA VAL A 206 -7.46 -3.39 -3.11
C VAL A 206 -8.68 -2.57 -2.67
N PRO A 207 -9.81 -3.20 -2.27
CA PRO A 207 -10.96 -2.47 -1.74
C PRO A 207 -10.63 -1.76 -0.43
N LYS A 208 -11.25 -0.59 -0.23
CA LYS A 208 -11.27 0.05 1.09
C LYS A 208 -11.99 -0.85 2.09
N GLN A 209 -11.59 -0.80 3.35
CA GLN A 209 -12.14 -1.66 4.40
C GLN A 209 -13.67 -1.66 4.49
N ASP A 210 -14.33 -0.51 4.34
CA ASP A 210 -15.79 -0.41 4.36
C ASP A 210 -16.43 -0.80 3.03
N THR A 211 -15.74 -0.55 1.92
CA THR A 211 -16.10 -1.04 0.59
C THR A 211 -16.08 -2.56 0.56
N TYR A 212 -15.04 -3.19 1.14
CA TYR A 212 -14.98 -4.65 1.29
C TYR A 212 -16.13 -5.17 2.13
N GLU A 213 -16.44 -4.58 3.28
CA GLU A 213 -17.55 -5.02 4.12
C GLU A 213 -18.92 -4.80 3.47
N LYS A 214 -19.07 -3.71 2.68
CA LYS A 214 -20.31 -3.40 1.94
C LYS A 214 -20.64 -4.44 0.87
N TRP A 215 -19.62 -4.90 0.12
CA TRP A 215 -19.77 -5.89 -0.96
C TRP A 215 -19.00 -7.19 -0.63
N ARG A 216 -19.13 -7.62 0.60
CA ARG A 216 -18.37 -8.74 1.12
C ARG A 216 -18.65 -10.05 0.38
N GLU A 217 -19.89 -10.29 0.00
CA GLU A 217 -20.29 -11.51 -0.72
C GLU A 217 -19.63 -11.56 -2.10
N GLU A 218 -19.65 -10.46 -2.83
CA GLU A 218 -19.04 -10.33 -4.15
C GLU A 218 -17.52 -10.45 -4.08
N TYR A 219 -16.85 -9.75 -3.16
CA TYR A 219 -15.40 -9.87 -2.99
C TYR A 219 -14.99 -11.27 -2.53
N THR A 220 -15.78 -11.92 -1.67
CA THR A 220 -15.52 -13.31 -1.28
C THR A 220 -15.69 -14.28 -2.46
N ALA A 221 -16.65 -14.03 -3.35
CA ALA A 221 -16.82 -14.79 -4.56
C ALA A 221 -15.65 -14.62 -5.53
N LEU A 222 -15.13 -13.37 -5.68
CA LEU A 222 -13.92 -13.10 -6.46
C LEU A 222 -12.69 -13.83 -5.88
N GLN A 223 -12.49 -13.81 -4.56
CA GLN A 223 -11.42 -14.56 -3.90
C GLN A 223 -11.57 -16.09 -4.16
N ALA A 224 -12.78 -16.63 -4.07
CA ALA A 224 -13.03 -18.03 -4.34
C ALA A 224 -12.78 -18.42 -5.82
N ALA A 225 -12.91 -17.46 -6.74
CA ALA A 225 -12.56 -17.60 -8.15
C ALA A 225 -11.05 -17.49 -8.43
N GLY A 226 -10.24 -17.17 -7.41
CA GLY A 226 -8.79 -17.06 -7.52
C GLY A 226 -8.24 -15.65 -7.69
N GLU A 227 -9.09 -14.62 -7.59
CA GLU A 227 -8.63 -13.23 -7.63
C GLU A 227 -7.82 -12.89 -6.37
N GLU A 228 -6.70 -12.17 -6.53
CA GLU A 228 -5.90 -11.70 -5.41
C GLU A 228 -6.56 -10.49 -4.76
N MET A 229 -6.73 -10.56 -3.43
CA MET A 229 -7.47 -9.57 -2.66
C MET A 229 -6.62 -9.01 -1.53
N TRP A 230 -6.33 -7.70 -1.60
CA TRP A 230 -5.77 -6.91 -0.51
C TRP A 230 -6.87 -6.07 0.13
N PHE A 231 -6.49 -5.10 0.94
CA PHE A 231 -7.35 -4.04 1.42
C PHE A 231 -6.54 -2.78 1.73
N TYR A 232 -7.21 -1.64 1.82
CA TYR A 232 -6.57 -0.42 2.27
C TYR A 232 -7.38 0.30 3.33
N THR A 233 -6.71 1.21 4.04
CA THR A 233 -7.31 2.21 4.91
C THR A 233 -6.79 3.59 4.51
N CYS A 234 -7.64 4.62 4.70
CA CYS A 234 -7.29 6.01 4.45
C CYS A 234 -8.10 6.92 5.39
N ALA A 235 -8.20 8.21 5.09
CA ALA A 235 -8.97 9.19 5.86
C ALA A 235 -10.41 8.75 6.15
N PHE A 236 -11.03 8.03 5.23
CA PHE A 236 -12.40 7.55 5.32
C PHE A 236 -12.47 6.02 5.24
N PRO A 237 -13.42 5.40 5.97
CA PRO A 237 -14.37 5.99 6.91
C PRO A 237 -13.65 6.48 8.18
N ALA A 238 -14.02 7.68 8.64
CA ALA A 238 -13.54 8.23 9.89
C ALA A 238 -14.23 7.60 11.11
N GLY A 239 -13.88 8.05 12.31
CA GLY A 239 -14.52 7.65 13.57
C GLY A 239 -14.03 6.27 14.05
N PRO A 240 -14.95 5.32 14.38
CA PRO A 240 -14.58 4.07 15.03
C PRO A 240 -14.01 3.02 14.06
N ALA A 241 -13.92 3.29 12.77
CA ALA A 241 -13.34 2.35 11.82
C ALA A 241 -11.85 2.12 12.09
N MET A 242 -11.39 0.86 11.99
CA MET A 242 -9.96 0.54 12.19
C MET A 242 -9.11 1.33 11.21
N ASN A 243 -8.08 1.97 11.73
CA ASN A 243 -7.12 2.73 10.95
C ASN A 243 -5.83 2.89 11.75
N ARG A 244 -4.86 3.59 11.19
CA ARG A 244 -3.60 3.96 11.85
C ARG A 244 -3.52 5.45 12.23
N SER A 245 -4.66 6.16 12.30
CA SER A 245 -4.72 7.56 12.71
C SER A 245 -4.30 7.74 14.18
N MET A 246 -3.86 8.96 14.52
CA MET A 246 -3.42 9.29 15.89
C MET A 246 -4.59 9.35 16.88
N ASP A 247 -5.82 9.50 16.40
CA ASP A 247 -7.04 9.54 17.21
C ASP A 247 -7.49 8.17 17.73
N LEU A 248 -6.90 7.10 17.19
CA LEU A 248 -7.21 5.72 17.60
C LEU A 248 -6.18 5.19 18.60
N PRO A 249 -6.57 4.27 19.49
CA PRO A 249 -5.61 3.56 20.33
C PRO A 249 -4.53 2.87 19.50
N LEU A 250 -3.28 2.94 19.95
CA LEU A 250 -2.14 2.38 19.22
C LEU A 250 -2.30 0.89 18.84
N ALA A 251 -3.00 0.12 19.68
CA ALA A 251 -3.32 -1.28 19.41
C ALA A 251 -4.08 -1.48 18.09
N VAL A 252 -4.85 -0.49 17.62
CA VAL A 252 -5.63 -0.58 16.37
C VAL A 252 -4.73 -0.59 15.15
N SER A 253 -3.66 0.20 15.14
CA SER A 253 -2.64 0.18 14.07
C SER A 253 -2.00 -1.21 13.89
N ARG A 254 -2.00 -2.03 14.95
CA ARG A 254 -1.53 -3.42 14.91
C ARG A 254 -2.62 -4.38 14.45
N THR A 255 -3.83 -4.26 15.01
CA THR A 255 -4.90 -5.25 14.82
C THR A 255 -5.66 -5.08 13.52
N VAL A 256 -5.49 -3.97 12.79
CA VAL A 256 -6.07 -3.83 11.45
C VAL A 256 -5.58 -4.95 10.51
N LEU A 257 -4.35 -5.42 10.67
CA LEU A 257 -3.81 -6.54 9.88
C LEU A 257 -4.33 -7.91 10.35
N TRP A 258 -4.84 -8.03 11.59
CA TRP A 258 -5.55 -9.23 12.05
C TRP A 258 -6.86 -9.42 11.29
N MET A 259 -7.53 -8.34 10.89
CA MET A 259 -8.69 -8.42 9.99
C MET A 259 -8.31 -8.97 8.62
N GLY A 260 -7.12 -8.61 8.11
CA GLY A 260 -6.56 -9.22 6.90
C GLY A 260 -6.49 -10.75 7.02
N ALA A 261 -5.95 -11.27 8.13
CA ALA A 261 -5.90 -12.70 8.37
C ALA A 261 -7.31 -13.34 8.48
N LEU A 262 -8.25 -12.69 9.18
CA LEU A 262 -9.63 -13.18 9.35
C LEU A 262 -10.37 -13.28 8.01
N TYR A 263 -10.18 -12.30 7.13
CA TYR A 263 -10.85 -12.23 5.83
C TYR A 263 -10.02 -12.84 4.69
N ARG A 264 -8.82 -13.40 4.98
CA ARG A 264 -7.91 -13.99 3.98
C ARG A 264 -7.49 -12.97 2.92
N LEU A 265 -7.28 -11.72 3.33
CA LEU A 265 -6.77 -10.66 2.48
C LEU A 265 -5.24 -10.73 2.48
N SER A 266 -4.65 -10.97 1.31
CA SER A 266 -3.22 -11.25 1.15
C SER A 266 -2.32 -10.01 1.18
N GLY A 267 -2.91 -8.80 1.25
CA GLY A 267 -2.11 -7.58 1.28
C GLY A 267 -2.82 -6.38 1.91
N PHE A 268 -2.00 -5.37 2.17
CA PHE A 268 -2.42 -4.10 2.77
C PHE A 268 -1.78 -2.92 2.05
N LEU A 269 -2.58 -1.92 1.73
CA LEU A 269 -2.13 -0.66 1.14
C LEU A 269 -2.48 0.52 2.04
N HIS A 270 -1.61 1.53 2.07
CA HIS A 270 -1.94 2.85 2.62
C HIS A 270 -1.22 3.94 1.83
N TRP A 271 -1.92 5.05 1.55
CA TRP A 271 -1.38 6.14 0.75
C TRP A 271 -0.33 6.99 1.49
N GLY A 272 -0.43 7.11 2.82
CA GLY A 272 0.31 8.07 3.62
C GLY A 272 1.52 7.49 4.33
N PHE A 273 2.67 7.30 3.67
CA PHE A 273 3.90 6.96 4.36
C PHE A 273 4.62 8.20 4.90
N ASN A 274 4.88 9.18 4.03
CA ASN A 274 5.67 10.38 4.32
C ASN A 274 5.13 11.63 3.60
N TYR A 275 3.83 11.72 3.38
CA TYR A 275 3.19 12.92 2.83
C TYR A 275 3.19 14.02 3.88
N TYR A 276 4.28 14.78 3.90
CA TYR A 276 4.44 15.91 4.80
C TYR A 276 3.80 17.15 4.16
N ILE A 277 2.50 17.32 4.36
CA ILE A 277 1.76 18.45 3.82
C ILE A 277 1.73 19.56 4.85
N GLY A 278 2.25 20.74 4.45
CA GLY A 278 2.48 21.89 5.31
C GLY A 278 3.93 21.97 5.79
N ASP A 279 4.30 23.16 6.26
CA ASP A 279 5.68 23.47 6.64
C ASP A 279 6.07 22.95 8.02
N ASP A 280 5.08 22.59 8.87
CA ASP A 280 5.32 22.21 10.25
C ASP A 280 4.59 20.94 10.66
N ILE A 281 5.12 19.82 10.21
CA ILE A 281 4.62 18.47 10.55
C ILE A 281 4.67 18.17 12.07
N TRP A 282 5.47 18.94 12.83
CA TRP A 282 5.64 18.73 14.25
C TRP A 282 4.52 19.35 15.10
N HIS A 283 3.84 20.37 14.56
CA HIS A 283 2.74 21.06 15.22
C HIS A 283 1.39 20.85 14.53
N SER A 284 1.37 20.30 13.28
CA SER A 284 0.15 19.96 12.57
C SER A 284 0.22 18.53 12.04
N ALA A 285 -0.47 17.62 12.71
CA ALA A 285 -0.58 16.22 12.30
C ALA A 285 -1.69 15.97 11.27
N CYS A 286 -2.54 16.97 11.00
CA CYS A 286 -3.64 16.92 10.04
C CYS A 286 -3.21 17.48 8.69
N CYS A 287 -3.57 16.77 7.63
CA CYS A 287 -3.31 17.17 6.26
C CYS A 287 -4.52 17.93 5.69
N PRO A 288 -4.36 19.18 5.20
CA PRO A 288 -5.41 19.87 4.46
C PRO A 288 -5.72 19.15 3.14
N HIS A 289 -7.01 18.95 2.86
CA HIS A 289 -7.46 18.34 1.62
C HIS A 289 -8.82 18.92 1.20
N LYS A 290 -8.90 19.55 0.03
CA LYS A 290 -10.15 20.10 -0.57
C LYS A 290 -11.05 20.85 0.45
N GLY A 291 -10.45 21.75 1.25
CA GLY A 291 -11.17 22.56 2.24
C GLY A 291 -11.52 21.86 3.56
N ALA A 292 -11.14 20.59 3.74
CA ALA A 292 -11.27 19.83 4.98
C ALA A 292 -9.88 19.48 5.56
N LEU A 293 -9.86 18.92 6.78
CA LEU A 293 -8.67 18.32 7.37
C LEU A 293 -8.85 16.80 7.41
N LEU A 294 -7.87 16.07 6.89
CA LEU A 294 -7.79 14.63 7.05
C LEU A 294 -7.45 14.28 8.51
N PRO A 295 -7.80 13.08 8.99
CA PRO A 295 -7.50 12.64 10.34
C PRO A 295 -6.01 12.77 10.68
N ALA A 296 -5.72 13.09 11.94
CA ALA A 296 -4.36 13.26 12.40
C ALA A 296 -3.50 12.02 12.12
N GLY A 297 -2.38 12.22 11.43
CA GLY A 297 -1.43 11.17 11.09
C GLY A 297 -1.84 10.25 9.93
N ASP A 298 -2.94 10.53 9.22
CA ASP A 298 -3.31 9.75 8.03
C ASP A 298 -2.27 9.87 6.92
N ALA A 299 -1.76 11.11 6.69
CA ALA A 299 -0.80 11.40 5.63
C ALA A 299 0.62 10.85 5.89
N HIS A 300 0.96 10.46 7.11
CA HIS A 300 2.30 9.99 7.44
C HIS A 300 2.34 9.02 8.61
N ILE A 301 3.31 8.13 8.59
CA ILE A 301 3.60 7.18 9.68
C ILE A 301 5.05 7.28 10.17
N VAL A 302 5.89 7.97 9.41
CA VAL A 302 7.25 8.38 9.78
C VAL A 302 7.34 9.90 9.85
N TYR A 303 8.31 10.42 10.57
CA TYR A 303 8.57 11.84 10.71
C TYR A 303 9.89 12.23 10.01
N PRO A 304 10.03 13.46 9.49
CA PRO A 304 11.28 13.91 8.89
C PRO A 304 12.31 14.19 10.01
N GLY A 305 13.26 13.30 10.16
CA GLY A 305 14.33 13.46 11.14
C GLY A 305 15.29 14.59 10.76
N LYS A 306 15.88 15.24 11.75
CA LYS A 306 16.82 16.37 11.54
C LYS A 306 18.11 15.96 10.79
N ASP A 307 18.39 14.67 10.75
CA ASP A 307 19.55 14.06 10.06
C ASP A 307 19.23 13.67 8.60
N GLY A 308 18.10 14.09 8.06
CA GLY A 308 17.64 13.72 6.71
C GLY A 308 17.08 12.29 6.59
N ARG A 309 16.90 11.60 7.72
CA ARG A 309 16.36 10.23 7.76
C ARG A 309 14.94 10.21 8.31
N PRO A 310 14.12 9.21 7.95
CA PRO A 310 12.82 9.06 8.58
C PRO A 310 12.95 8.61 10.04
N TRP A 311 12.29 9.31 10.96
CA TRP A 311 12.10 8.85 12.32
C TRP A 311 10.80 8.04 12.43
N ARG A 312 10.90 6.84 12.99
CA ARG A 312 9.77 5.93 13.11
C ARG A 312 8.85 6.34 14.26
N SER A 313 7.55 6.32 14.02
CA SER A 313 6.55 6.57 15.06
C SER A 313 6.19 5.29 15.81
N MET A 314 5.52 5.42 16.97
CA MET A 314 4.93 4.26 17.65
C MET A 314 3.88 3.53 16.82
N ARG A 315 3.16 4.24 15.92
CA ARG A 315 2.21 3.64 14.98
C ARG A 315 2.93 2.78 13.93
N PHE A 316 4.10 3.22 13.49
CA PHE A 316 4.98 2.43 12.61
C PHE A 316 5.35 1.10 13.28
N GLU A 317 5.82 1.11 14.54
CA GLU A 317 6.19 -0.11 15.26
C GLU A 317 4.97 -1.00 15.54
N ALA A 318 3.81 -0.41 15.81
CA ALA A 318 2.58 -1.17 15.99
C ALA A 318 2.13 -1.84 14.68
N GLN A 319 2.21 -1.17 13.54
CA GLN A 319 1.88 -1.75 12.24
C GLN A 319 2.86 -2.85 11.85
N ARG A 320 4.17 -2.64 12.08
CA ARG A 320 5.19 -3.69 11.89
C ARG A 320 4.88 -4.93 12.70
N ALA A 321 4.58 -4.76 13.99
CA ALA A 321 4.18 -5.88 14.84
C ALA A 321 2.89 -6.57 14.38
N GLY A 322 1.94 -5.81 13.80
CA GLY A 322 0.75 -6.36 13.17
C GLY A 322 1.05 -7.22 11.95
N ALA A 323 2.00 -6.79 11.12
CA ALA A 323 2.45 -7.57 9.97
C ALA A 323 3.16 -8.88 10.39
N GLU A 324 3.95 -8.84 11.48
CA GLU A 324 4.53 -10.05 12.08
C GLU A 324 3.45 -10.98 12.65
N ASP A 325 2.43 -10.43 13.30
CA ASP A 325 1.29 -11.21 13.80
C ASP A 325 0.49 -11.85 12.66
N TYR A 326 0.32 -11.15 11.53
CA TYR A 326 -0.35 -11.70 10.37
C TYR A 326 0.34 -12.98 9.87
N GLU A 327 1.67 -12.99 9.78
CA GLU A 327 2.43 -14.18 9.37
C GLU A 327 2.19 -15.37 10.30
N LEU A 328 2.16 -15.12 11.61
CA LEU A 328 1.88 -16.15 12.61
C LEU A 328 0.41 -16.61 12.55
N LEU A 329 -0.52 -15.70 12.36
CA LEU A 329 -1.94 -16.01 12.18
C LEU A 329 -2.17 -16.88 10.95
N MET A 330 -1.49 -16.59 9.85
CA MET A 330 -1.62 -17.41 8.63
C MET A 330 -1.00 -18.81 8.79
N GLN A 331 0.06 -18.97 9.58
CA GLN A 331 0.56 -20.28 9.98
C GLN A 331 -0.50 -21.04 10.80
N ALA A 332 -1.17 -20.36 11.72
CA ALA A 332 -2.25 -20.98 12.50
C ALA A 332 -3.48 -21.32 11.64
N VAL A 333 -3.81 -20.46 10.65
CA VAL A 333 -4.89 -20.72 9.68
C VAL A 333 -4.62 -21.97 8.87
N ASP A 334 -3.38 -22.19 8.40
CA ASP A 334 -3.03 -23.38 7.64
C ASP A 334 -3.18 -24.66 8.47
N ALA A 335 -2.85 -24.59 9.75
CA ALA A 335 -2.78 -25.76 10.62
C ALA A 335 -4.11 -26.03 11.36
N ALA A 336 -4.82 -25.00 11.79
CA ALA A 336 -6.04 -25.07 12.59
C ALA A 336 -6.96 -23.86 12.29
N PRO A 337 -7.59 -23.80 11.10
CA PRO A 337 -8.31 -22.61 10.63
C PRO A 337 -9.44 -22.16 11.56
N GLY A 338 -10.21 -23.09 12.12
CA GLY A 338 -11.30 -22.77 13.04
C GLY A 338 -10.83 -22.16 14.35
N GLU A 339 -9.72 -22.64 14.91
CA GLU A 339 -9.13 -22.13 16.14
C GLU A 339 -8.46 -20.77 15.91
N ALA A 340 -7.77 -20.61 14.79
CA ALA A 340 -7.19 -19.35 14.37
C ALA A 340 -8.27 -18.25 14.21
N ASP A 341 -9.35 -18.55 13.52
CA ASP A 341 -10.48 -17.61 13.36
C ASP A 341 -11.15 -17.29 14.70
N ALA A 342 -11.39 -18.28 15.54
CA ALA A 342 -11.92 -18.09 16.88
C ALA A 342 -10.99 -17.20 17.74
N LEU A 343 -9.69 -17.37 17.61
CA LEU A 343 -8.69 -16.55 18.29
C LEU A 343 -8.76 -15.09 17.81
N VAL A 344 -8.75 -14.84 16.49
CA VAL A 344 -8.85 -13.48 15.92
C VAL A 344 -10.13 -12.81 16.37
N ARG A 345 -11.27 -13.53 16.39
CA ARG A 345 -12.57 -13.01 16.81
C ARG A 345 -12.61 -12.59 18.29
N THR A 346 -11.67 -13.01 19.13
CA THR A 346 -11.54 -12.48 20.50
C THR A 346 -10.99 -11.04 20.51
N VAL A 347 -10.37 -10.59 19.42
CA VAL A 347 -9.78 -9.26 19.28
C VAL A 347 -10.58 -8.38 18.31
N CYS A 348 -10.97 -8.92 17.16
CA CYS A 348 -11.71 -8.17 16.16
C CYS A 348 -12.67 -9.09 15.36
N THR A 349 -13.85 -8.58 15.04
CA THR A 349 -14.88 -9.31 14.28
C THR A 349 -15.25 -8.61 12.98
N THR A 350 -15.12 -7.28 12.94
CA THR A 350 -15.29 -6.42 11.76
C THR A 350 -14.31 -5.26 11.85
N PHE A 351 -14.16 -4.48 10.78
CA PHE A 351 -13.35 -3.26 10.82
C PHE A 351 -13.91 -2.16 11.75
N ARG A 352 -15.10 -2.36 12.33
CA ARG A 352 -15.74 -1.43 13.29
C ARG A 352 -15.95 -2.05 14.68
N SER A 353 -15.79 -3.36 14.82
CA SER A 353 -15.99 -4.10 16.08
C SER A 353 -14.69 -4.80 16.49
N TYR A 354 -13.95 -4.19 17.41
CA TYR A 354 -12.63 -4.63 17.82
C TYR A 354 -12.24 -4.21 19.23
N ALA A 355 -11.30 -4.91 19.83
CA ALA A 355 -10.73 -4.56 21.13
C ALA A 355 -9.80 -3.34 21.00
N ARG A 356 -10.03 -2.34 21.85
CA ARG A 356 -9.21 -1.12 21.92
C ARG A 356 -8.04 -1.23 22.91
N SER A 357 -7.98 -2.32 23.66
CA SER A 357 -7.01 -2.55 24.72
C SER A 357 -5.78 -3.30 24.20
N GLY A 358 -4.59 -2.73 24.38
CA GLY A 358 -3.32 -3.40 24.11
C GLY A 358 -3.12 -4.67 24.94
N ALA A 359 -3.67 -4.73 26.14
CA ALA A 359 -3.61 -5.94 26.99
C ALA A 359 -4.42 -7.11 26.39
N ALA A 360 -5.59 -6.84 25.80
CA ALA A 360 -6.38 -7.87 25.11
C ALA A 360 -5.62 -8.44 23.91
N VAL A 361 -4.98 -7.57 23.10
CA VAL A 361 -4.15 -7.98 21.95
C VAL A 361 -2.95 -8.81 22.42
N ALA A 362 -2.25 -8.39 23.47
CA ALA A 362 -1.12 -9.13 24.02
C ALA A 362 -1.53 -10.53 24.54
N ALA A 363 -2.67 -10.64 25.22
CA ALA A 363 -3.21 -11.91 25.68
C ALA A 363 -3.57 -12.84 24.51
N ALA A 364 -4.19 -12.31 23.48
CA ALA A 364 -4.51 -13.09 22.27
C ALA A 364 -3.24 -13.56 21.54
N ARG A 365 -2.20 -12.71 21.47
CA ARG A 365 -0.90 -13.10 20.87
C ARG A 365 -0.23 -14.24 21.65
N LEU A 366 -0.28 -14.23 22.97
CA LEU A 366 0.24 -15.37 23.78
C LEU A 366 -0.54 -16.66 23.52
N ARG A 367 -1.84 -16.57 23.28
CA ARG A 367 -2.65 -17.74 22.88
C ARG A 367 -2.27 -18.23 21.49
N LEU A 368 -1.98 -17.31 20.54
CA LEU A 368 -1.49 -17.65 19.21
C LEU A 368 -0.19 -18.47 19.26
N PHE A 369 0.78 -18.07 20.08
CA PHE A 369 2.01 -18.84 20.26
C PHE A 369 1.73 -20.24 20.80
N ARG A 370 0.85 -20.37 21.80
CA ARG A 370 0.48 -21.69 22.36
C ARG A 370 -0.19 -22.57 21.32
N LEU A 371 -1.12 -22.01 20.54
CA LEU A 371 -1.77 -22.75 19.46
C LEU A 371 -0.74 -23.28 18.45
N LEU A 372 0.20 -22.47 18.01
CA LEU A 372 1.24 -22.88 17.06
C LEU A 372 2.20 -23.93 17.66
N GLU A 373 2.55 -23.80 18.96
CA GLU A 373 3.38 -24.79 19.66
C GLU A 373 2.65 -26.13 19.87
N GLU A 374 1.34 -26.11 20.10
CA GLU A 374 0.49 -27.32 20.19
C GLU A 374 0.37 -28.03 18.85
N VAL A 375 0.13 -27.27 17.79
CA VAL A 375 0.08 -27.83 16.42
C VAL A 375 1.41 -28.48 16.04
N ALA A 376 2.53 -27.81 16.32
CA ALA A 376 3.86 -28.34 16.01
C ALA A 376 4.25 -29.59 16.81
N ARG A 377 3.60 -29.84 17.97
CA ARG A 377 3.80 -31.07 18.75
C ARG A 377 2.95 -32.24 18.29
N ASN A 378 1.83 -31.94 17.63
CA ASN A 378 0.84 -32.94 17.23
C ASN A 378 0.96 -33.34 15.74
N GLY A 379 1.74 -32.63 14.93
CA GLY A 379 2.09 -32.93 13.55
C GLY A 379 3.51 -33.46 13.43
#